data_1157d8c4950ced8697c32010f577d4b6
#
_entry.id   1157d8c4950ced8697c32010f577d4b6
#
_cell.length_a   1.000
_cell.length_b   1.000
_cell.length_c   1.000
_cell.angle_alpha   90.00
_cell.angle_beta   90.00
_cell.angle_gamma   90.00
#
_symmetry.space_group_name_H-M   'P 1'
#
loop_
_entity.id
_entity.type
_entity.pdbx_description
1 polymer ?
#
loop_
_entity_poly.entity_id
_entity_poly.type
_entity_poly.pdbx_seq_one_letter_code
_entity_poly.pdbx_strand_id
1 'polypeptide(L)'
;MSDKGMMVGWSKFGDLGLKFSAAANNSYNFSLIDNSGVDKAAFKFLTFPDKCLISGPSQIYCAVPRNQDVFSRLVFPDDYLKRGVYFQDGIYQIDLAQNKFQTLFQEESPLIDAVNLKISGNRLLFINRYDNRLYSLAIQ
;
A
#
# COMPACT_ATOMS: atom_id res chain seq x y z
N MET A 1 -18.54 5.29 -6.92
CA MET A 1 -17.53 5.67 -5.88
C MET A 1 -17.53 7.16 -5.71
N SER A 2 -18.04 7.63 -4.59
CA SER A 2 -18.13 9.08 -4.30
C SER A 2 -17.43 9.44 -2.99
N ASP A 3 -16.49 8.63 -2.56
CA ASP A 3 -15.77 8.82 -1.31
C ASP A 3 -14.81 10.01 -1.41
N LYS A 4 -14.73 10.79 -0.35
CA LYS A 4 -13.81 11.93 -0.29
C LYS A 4 -12.37 11.44 -0.08
N GLY A 5 -11.40 12.17 -0.64
CA GLY A 5 -10.00 11.87 -0.46
C GLY A 5 -9.62 10.47 -0.91
N MET A 6 -10.15 10.05 -2.05
CA MET A 6 -10.01 8.67 -2.52
C MET A 6 -8.81 8.50 -3.44
N MET A 7 -8.08 7.40 -3.23
CA MET A 7 -7.07 6.89 -4.16
C MET A 7 -7.41 5.45 -4.51
N VAL A 8 -7.25 5.09 -5.78
CA VAL A 8 -7.49 3.71 -6.25
C VAL A 8 -6.33 3.27 -7.12
N GLY A 9 -5.84 2.06 -6.89
CA GLY A 9 -4.87 1.39 -7.74
C GLY A 9 -5.42 0.06 -8.22
N TRP A 10 -5.34 -0.20 -9.53
CA TRP A 10 -5.89 -1.40 -10.13
C TRP A 10 -4.83 -2.46 -10.40
N SER A 11 -5.24 -3.72 -10.36
CA SER A 11 -4.41 -4.83 -10.83
C SER A 11 -4.17 -4.71 -12.33
N LYS A 12 -3.21 -5.48 -12.84
CA LYS A 12 -2.83 -5.46 -14.25
C LYS A 12 -4.01 -5.69 -15.19
N PHE A 13 -4.97 -6.53 -14.78
CA PHE A 13 -6.13 -6.87 -15.61
C PHE A 13 -7.38 -6.05 -15.26
N GLY A 14 -7.31 -5.19 -14.25
CA GLY A 14 -8.42 -4.33 -13.85
C GLY A 14 -9.57 -5.05 -13.15
N ASP A 15 -9.36 -6.28 -12.71
CA ASP A 15 -10.37 -7.09 -12.04
C ASP A 15 -10.42 -6.84 -10.52
N LEU A 16 -9.30 -6.43 -9.94
CA LEU A 16 -9.19 -6.10 -8.53
C LEU A 16 -8.52 -4.74 -8.37
N GLY A 17 -8.91 -4.02 -7.33
CA GLY A 17 -8.31 -2.74 -6.99
C GLY A 17 -8.10 -2.61 -5.51
N LEU A 18 -7.23 -1.67 -5.15
CA LEU A 18 -7.01 -1.25 -3.77
C LEU A 18 -7.49 0.19 -3.64
N LYS A 19 -8.28 0.45 -2.61
CA LYS A 19 -8.89 1.75 -2.39
C LYS A 19 -8.51 2.29 -1.01
N PHE A 20 -8.00 3.52 -1.00
CA PHE A 20 -7.82 4.31 0.21
C PHE A 20 -8.85 5.44 0.17
N SER A 21 -9.57 5.67 1.24
CA SER A 21 -10.57 6.73 1.28
C SER A 21 -10.71 7.30 2.69
N ALA A 22 -11.11 8.58 2.75
CA ALA A 22 -11.46 9.23 4.01
C ALA A 22 -12.83 8.75 4.47
N ALA A 23 -12.98 8.57 5.77
CA ALA A 23 -14.24 8.24 6.42
C ALA A 23 -14.61 9.35 7.39
N ALA A 24 -15.72 9.17 8.13
CA ALA A 24 -16.15 10.11 9.14
C ALA A 24 -15.14 10.19 10.31
N ASN A 25 -15.14 11.33 11.02
CA ASN A 25 -14.34 11.53 12.24
C ASN A 25 -12.83 11.42 12.03
N ASN A 26 -12.32 11.94 10.89
CA ASN A 26 -10.90 11.94 10.56
C ASN A 26 -10.27 10.53 10.57
N SER A 27 -11.07 9.53 10.22
CA SER A 27 -10.58 8.18 10.02
C SER A 27 -10.44 7.87 8.54
N TYR A 28 -9.77 6.74 8.23
CA TYR A 28 -9.51 6.31 6.85
C TYR A 28 -9.80 4.83 6.72
N ASN A 29 -10.09 4.41 5.49
CA ASN A 29 -10.32 3.02 5.14
C ASN A 29 -9.36 2.59 4.02
N PHE A 30 -8.89 1.36 4.11
CA PHE A 30 -8.10 0.73 3.06
C PHE A 30 -8.73 -0.63 2.76
N SER A 31 -9.13 -0.84 1.51
CA SER A 31 -9.92 -2.02 1.15
C SER A 31 -9.56 -2.55 -0.23
N LEU A 32 -9.88 -3.83 -0.43
CA LEU A 32 -9.86 -4.49 -1.73
C LEU A 32 -11.22 -4.34 -2.37
N ILE A 33 -11.26 -3.92 -3.63
CA ILE A 33 -12.51 -3.72 -4.38
C ILE A 33 -12.49 -4.55 -5.66
N ASP A 34 -13.68 -4.85 -6.18
CA ASP A 34 -13.83 -5.47 -7.49
C ASP A 34 -13.90 -4.41 -8.59
N ASN A 35 -14.06 -4.86 -9.84
CA ASN A 35 -14.11 -3.97 -11.00
C ASN A 35 -15.38 -3.10 -11.05
N SER A 36 -16.36 -3.36 -10.20
CA SER A 36 -17.55 -2.52 -10.03
C SER A 36 -17.40 -1.50 -8.91
N GLY A 37 -16.26 -1.52 -8.19
CA GLY A 37 -16.01 -0.64 -7.06
C GLY A 37 -16.59 -1.13 -5.75
N VAL A 38 -17.06 -2.38 -5.69
CA VAL A 38 -17.65 -2.96 -4.49
C VAL A 38 -16.54 -3.49 -3.59
N ASP A 39 -16.59 -3.16 -2.30
CA ASP A 39 -15.63 -3.63 -1.31
C ASP A 39 -15.73 -5.15 -1.14
N LYS A 40 -14.61 -5.85 -1.35
CA LYS A 40 -14.51 -7.30 -1.15
C LYS A 40 -13.90 -7.66 0.20
N ALA A 41 -12.98 -6.83 0.69
CA ALA A 41 -12.31 -7.05 1.95
C ALA A 41 -11.80 -5.72 2.49
N ALA A 42 -11.85 -5.53 3.80
CA ALA A 42 -11.27 -4.38 4.46
C ALA A 42 -10.00 -4.82 5.19
N PHE A 43 -8.97 -4.00 5.07
CA PHE A 43 -7.71 -4.27 5.77
C PHE A 43 -7.69 -3.56 7.11
N LYS A 44 -6.98 -4.14 8.06
CA LYS A 44 -6.82 -3.59 9.41
C LYS A 44 -5.69 -2.57 9.50
N PHE A 45 -4.88 -2.46 8.47
CA PHE A 45 -3.80 -1.48 8.38
C PHE A 45 -4.13 -0.45 7.32
N LEU A 46 -3.47 0.70 7.38
CA LEU A 46 -3.61 1.78 6.38
C LEU A 46 -2.32 1.93 5.60
N THR A 47 -2.44 1.99 4.29
CA THR A 47 -1.38 2.39 3.37
C THR A 47 -2.04 2.97 2.12
N PHE A 48 -1.25 3.28 1.12
CA PHE A 48 -1.79 3.86 -0.12
C PHE A 48 -1.68 2.86 -1.27
N PRO A 49 -2.60 2.92 -2.24
CA PRO A 49 -2.58 2.00 -3.38
C PRO A 49 -1.27 1.97 -4.16
N ASP A 50 -0.57 3.11 -4.28
CA ASP A 50 0.71 3.18 -4.97
C ASP A 50 1.87 2.55 -4.18
N LYS A 51 1.62 2.16 -2.95
CA LYS A 51 2.56 1.44 -2.09
C LYS A 51 2.30 -0.06 -2.08
N CYS A 52 1.39 -0.53 -2.93
CA CYS A 52 1.01 -1.93 -3.01
C CYS A 52 1.05 -2.43 -4.45
N LEU A 53 1.17 -3.74 -4.60
CA LEU A 53 1.12 -4.42 -5.89
C LEU A 53 0.24 -5.66 -5.75
N ILE A 54 -0.79 -5.75 -6.59
CA ILE A 54 -1.60 -6.95 -6.72
C ILE A 54 -0.89 -7.86 -7.73
N SER A 55 -0.31 -8.98 -7.25
CA SER A 55 0.51 -9.85 -8.09
C SER A 55 -0.25 -11.06 -8.63
N GLY A 56 -1.47 -11.31 -8.12
CA GLY A 56 -2.28 -12.43 -8.54
C GLY A 56 -3.67 -12.33 -7.93
N PRO A 57 -4.52 -13.35 -8.12
CA PRO A 57 -5.91 -13.28 -7.65
C PRO A 57 -6.07 -13.22 -6.14
N SER A 58 -5.05 -13.64 -5.39
CA SER A 58 -5.11 -13.67 -3.92
C SER A 58 -3.83 -13.18 -3.25
N GLN A 59 -2.91 -12.59 -4.00
CA GLN A 59 -1.61 -12.20 -3.44
C GLN A 59 -1.32 -10.74 -3.70
N ILE A 60 -0.96 -10.02 -2.62
CA ILE A 60 -0.54 -8.64 -2.69
C ILE A 60 0.78 -8.45 -1.97
N TYR A 61 1.55 -7.48 -2.44
CA TYR A 61 2.73 -6.96 -1.74
C TYR A 61 2.42 -5.53 -1.35
N CYS A 62 2.64 -5.17 -0.10
CA CYS A 62 2.40 -3.81 0.38
C CYS A 62 3.55 -3.30 1.21
N ALA A 63 3.92 -2.06 0.96
CA ALA A 63 4.72 -1.26 1.87
C ALA A 63 3.74 -0.54 2.81
N VAL A 64 3.89 -0.76 4.11
CA VAL A 64 2.94 -0.26 5.11
C VAL A 64 3.69 0.63 6.09
N PRO A 65 3.27 1.89 6.26
CA PRO A 65 3.86 2.76 7.27
C PRO A 65 3.81 2.11 8.66
N ARG A 66 4.97 2.04 9.29
CA ARG A 66 5.10 1.36 10.59
C ARG A 66 4.40 2.12 11.70
N ASN A 67 4.40 3.46 11.62
CA ASN A 67 3.67 4.30 12.56
C ASN A 67 2.29 4.61 11.99
N GLN A 68 1.30 3.79 12.33
CA GLN A 68 -0.07 3.97 11.87
C GLN A 68 -0.75 5.20 12.49
N ASP A 69 -0.23 5.72 13.60
CA ASP A 69 -0.79 6.90 14.25
C ASP A 69 -0.71 8.15 13.37
N VAL A 70 0.19 8.18 12.39
CA VAL A 70 0.33 9.32 11.48
C VAL A 70 -0.98 9.60 10.74
N PHE A 71 -1.79 8.58 10.49
CA PHE A 71 -3.06 8.75 9.78
C PHE A 71 -4.11 9.51 10.58
N SER A 72 -3.95 9.64 11.88
CA SER A 72 -4.86 10.43 12.70
C SER A 72 -4.44 11.90 12.85
N ARG A 73 -3.24 12.27 12.38
CA ARG A 73 -2.65 13.59 12.62
C ARG A 73 -2.55 14.47 11.39
N LEU A 74 -2.61 13.89 10.20
CA LEU A 74 -2.40 14.60 8.93
C LEU A 74 -3.59 14.40 8.01
N VAL A 75 -3.69 15.28 7.02
CA VAL A 75 -4.75 15.19 6.02
C VAL A 75 -4.29 14.32 4.85
N PHE A 76 -4.94 13.18 4.67
CA PHE A 76 -4.59 12.25 3.60
C PHE A 76 -5.73 12.17 2.57
N PRO A 77 -5.40 11.95 1.29
CA PRO A 77 -4.06 11.70 0.75
C PRO A 77 -3.21 12.96 0.49
N ASP A 78 -3.73 14.15 0.75
CA ASP A 78 -3.10 15.40 0.32
C ASP A 78 -1.68 15.57 0.84
N ASP A 79 -1.46 15.36 2.13
CA ASP A 79 -0.12 15.53 2.73
C ASP A 79 0.89 14.54 2.16
N TYR A 80 0.44 13.34 1.80
CA TYR A 80 1.26 12.33 1.16
C TYR A 80 1.62 12.74 -0.28
N LEU A 81 0.61 13.12 -1.08
CA LEU A 81 0.80 13.47 -2.49
C LEU A 81 1.67 14.72 -2.66
N LYS A 82 1.59 15.66 -1.75
CA LYS A 82 2.42 16.86 -1.74
C LYS A 82 3.82 16.65 -1.18
N ARG A 83 4.15 15.41 -0.81
CA ARG A 83 5.39 15.06 -0.12
C ARG A 83 5.59 15.84 1.18
N GLY A 84 4.47 16.16 1.85
CA GLY A 84 4.49 16.78 3.17
C GLY A 84 4.80 15.80 4.29
N VAL A 85 4.82 14.50 3.99
CA VAL A 85 5.11 13.46 4.96
C VAL A 85 5.86 12.32 4.27
N TYR A 86 6.82 11.75 4.98
CA TYR A 86 7.55 10.54 4.59
C TYR A 86 7.35 9.49 5.67
N PHE A 87 7.26 8.23 5.23
CA PHE A 87 7.00 7.11 6.12
C PHE A 87 8.25 6.26 6.31
N GLN A 88 8.25 5.48 7.37
CA GLN A 88 9.15 4.36 7.52
C GLN A 88 8.33 3.10 7.35
N ASP A 89 8.52 2.42 6.21
CA ASP A 89 7.69 1.29 5.84
C ASP A 89 8.27 -0.02 6.28
N GLY A 90 7.38 -0.96 6.63
CA GLY A 90 7.64 -2.38 6.51
C GLY A 90 7.09 -2.87 5.17
N ILE A 91 7.66 -3.92 4.62
CA ILE A 91 7.21 -4.52 3.38
C ILE A 91 6.73 -5.94 3.66
N TYR A 92 5.52 -6.25 3.20
CA TYR A 92 4.83 -7.49 3.51
C TYR A 92 4.26 -8.14 2.26
N GLN A 93 4.26 -9.46 2.28
CA GLN A 93 3.52 -10.28 1.33
C GLN A 93 2.25 -10.75 2.01
N ILE A 94 1.11 -10.53 1.39
CA ILE A 94 -0.19 -10.85 1.96
C ILE A 94 -0.88 -11.88 1.07
N ASP A 95 -1.22 -13.02 1.67
CA ASP A 95 -2.02 -14.05 1.02
C ASP A 95 -3.47 -13.89 1.48
N LEU A 96 -4.31 -13.42 0.58
CA LEU A 96 -5.72 -13.14 0.88
C LEU A 96 -6.53 -14.42 1.06
N ALA A 97 -6.16 -15.50 0.36
CA ALA A 97 -6.88 -16.77 0.45
C ALA A 97 -6.68 -17.44 1.82
N GLN A 98 -5.47 -17.35 2.36
CA GLN A 98 -5.11 -17.95 3.64
C GLN A 98 -5.11 -16.95 4.79
N ASN A 99 -5.33 -15.68 4.49
CA ASN A 99 -5.28 -14.58 5.46
C ASN A 99 -3.95 -14.56 6.23
N LYS A 100 -2.84 -14.71 5.49
CA LYS A 100 -1.49 -14.75 6.05
C LYS A 100 -0.66 -13.57 5.61
N PHE A 101 0.15 -13.08 6.54
CA PHE A 101 1.11 -12.01 6.30
C PHE A 101 2.51 -12.57 6.47
N GLN A 102 3.38 -12.30 5.51
CA GLN A 102 4.79 -12.61 5.59
C GLN A 102 5.59 -11.32 5.56
N THR A 103 6.42 -11.09 6.57
CA THR A 103 7.30 -9.93 6.62
C THR A 103 8.47 -10.15 5.66
N LEU A 104 8.65 -9.22 4.71
CA LEU A 104 9.79 -9.24 3.80
C LEU A 104 10.89 -8.27 4.22
N PHE A 105 10.50 -7.12 4.79
CA PHE A 105 11.44 -6.13 5.27
C PHE A 105 10.81 -5.39 6.44
N GLN A 106 11.53 -5.28 7.56
CA GLN A 106 11.06 -4.57 8.75
C GLN A 106 12.23 -3.97 9.53
N GLU A 107 13.34 -3.71 8.88
CA GLU A 107 14.51 -3.18 9.55
C GLU A 107 14.44 -1.66 9.65
N GLU A 108 15.17 -1.09 10.61
CA GLU A 108 15.18 0.34 10.83
C GLU A 108 16.07 1.08 9.84
N SER A 109 17.01 0.41 9.23
CA SER A 109 17.92 0.98 8.24
C SER A 109 18.08 0.04 7.06
N PRO A 110 18.06 0.56 5.82
CA PRO A 110 17.82 1.95 5.46
C PRO A 110 16.38 2.38 5.69
N LEU A 111 16.13 3.68 5.75
CA LEU A 111 14.78 4.22 5.78
C LEU A 111 14.12 3.98 4.42
N ILE A 112 12.97 3.34 4.43
CA ILE A 112 12.24 2.99 3.22
C ILE A 112 10.86 3.64 3.26
N ASP A 113 10.53 4.37 2.22
CA ASP A 113 9.17 4.83 1.90
C ASP A 113 8.92 4.44 0.46
N ALA A 114 8.36 3.24 0.26
CA ALA A 114 8.34 2.56 -1.02
C ALA A 114 7.08 2.89 -1.81
N VAL A 115 7.25 3.15 -3.11
CA VAL A 115 6.16 3.34 -4.06
C VAL A 115 6.49 2.62 -5.35
N ASN A 116 5.46 2.44 -6.20
CA ASN A 116 5.59 1.84 -7.53
C ASN A 116 6.21 0.44 -7.49
N LEU A 117 5.64 -0.41 -6.64
CA LEU A 117 6.11 -1.78 -6.47
C LEU A 117 5.89 -2.60 -7.74
N LYS A 118 6.90 -3.36 -8.13
CA LYS A 118 6.85 -4.27 -9.27
C LYS A 118 7.65 -5.52 -8.98
N ILE A 119 7.29 -6.62 -9.62
CA ILE A 119 8.03 -7.88 -9.52
C ILE A 119 8.82 -8.12 -10.79
N SER A 120 10.07 -8.49 -10.62
CA SER A 120 10.94 -8.97 -11.70
C SER A 120 11.68 -10.21 -11.21
N GLY A 121 11.32 -11.37 -11.76
CA GLY A 121 11.86 -12.65 -11.30
C GLY A 121 11.54 -12.89 -9.83
N ASN A 122 12.58 -13.10 -9.03
CA ASN A 122 12.46 -13.31 -7.59
C ASN A 122 12.74 -12.04 -6.78
N ARG A 123 12.56 -10.87 -7.40
CA ARG A 123 12.82 -9.61 -6.74
C ARG A 123 11.61 -8.69 -6.80
N LEU A 124 11.37 -8.02 -5.69
CA LEU A 124 10.43 -6.91 -5.60
C LEU A 124 11.21 -5.63 -5.82
N LEU A 125 10.79 -4.85 -6.81
CA LEU A 125 11.41 -3.57 -7.13
C LEU A 125 10.50 -2.44 -6.68
N PHE A 126 11.09 -1.36 -6.18
CA PHE A 126 10.33 -0.18 -5.78
C PHE A 126 11.21 1.06 -5.82
N ILE A 127 10.55 2.21 -5.86
CA ILE A 127 11.23 3.51 -5.72
C ILE A 127 11.12 3.95 -4.27
N ASN A 128 12.25 4.33 -3.67
CA ASN A 128 12.26 4.89 -2.32
C ASN A 128 12.07 6.41 -2.42
N ARG A 129 11.02 6.92 -1.76
CA ARG A 129 10.70 8.35 -1.81
C ARG A 129 11.75 9.24 -1.15
N TYR A 130 12.57 8.69 -0.26
CA TYR A 130 13.62 9.47 0.41
C TYR A 130 14.69 9.95 -0.55
N ASP A 131 15.07 9.15 -1.53
CA ASP A 131 16.15 9.47 -2.46
C ASP A 131 15.78 9.34 -3.93
N ASN A 132 14.55 8.91 -4.23
CA ASN A 132 14.02 8.68 -5.58
C ASN A 132 14.83 7.64 -6.38
N ARG A 133 15.44 6.68 -5.69
CA ARG A 133 16.22 5.62 -6.31
C ARG A 133 15.46 4.31 -6.34
N LEU A 134 15.83 3.47 -7.30
CA LEU A 134 15.29 2.13 -7.42
C LEU A 134 15.98 1.20 -6.42
N TYR A 135 15.17 0.50 -5.66
CA TYR A 135 15.63 -0.51 -4.70
C TYR A 135 15.09 -1.87 -5.11
N SER A 136 15.77 -2.93 -4.69
CA SER A 136 15.27 -4.28 -4.90
C SER A 136 15.39 -5.10 -3.62
N LEU A 137 14.41 -5.98 -3.44
CA LEU A 137 14.31 -6.87 -2.29
C LEU A 137 14.07 -8.28 -2.80
N ALA A 138 14.85 -9.24 -2.31
CA ALA A 138 14.66 -10.64 -2.68
C ALA A 138 13.37 -11.16 -2.05
N ILE A 139 12.51 -11.78 -2.84
CA ILE A 139 11.23 -12.33 -2.38
C ILE A 139 11.16 -13.85 -2.56
N GLN A 140 12.23 -14.41 -3.04
CA GLN A 140 12.44 -15.84 -3.04
C GLN A 140 11.63 -16.60 -4.08
#